data_635abda1c75b5a7246ba628cb4884fe3
#
_entry.id   635abda1c75b5a7246ba628cb4884fe3
#
_cell.length_a   1.000
_cell.length_b   1.000
_cell.length_c   1.000
_cell.angle_alpha   90.00
_cell.angle_beta   90.00
_cell.angle_gamma   90.00
#
_symmetry.space_group_name_H-M   'P 1'
#
loop_
_entity.id
_entity.type
_entity.pdbx_description
1 polymer ?
#
loop_
_entity_poly.entity_id
_entity_poly.type
_entity_poly.pdbx_seq_one_letter_code
_entity_poly.pdbx_strand_id
1 'polypeptide(L)'
;MTEDVGGGDGLVVELDLASSVPPFEQIRQQVTGYVAAGRLRTGARLPTIRAFAADLGIAPGTVARAYRELEAAGVVVTRRRTGTVVAAGAEPVDDAPARAVREFVAAARRGGLSDEDALALVRGALQTSRPPAGAPAREKEAAWPPRSGS
;
A
#
# COMPACT_ATOMS: atom_id res chain seq x y z
N MET A 1 2.79 28.24 4.33
CA MET A 1 3.04 27.81 5.70
C MET A 1 2.30 26.50 5.90
N THR A 2 2.94 25.40 5.59
CA THR A 2 2.41 24.06 5.79
C THR A 2 2.58 23.75 7.27
N GLU A 3 1.49 23.78 8.02
CA GLU A 3 1.50 23.26 9.38
C GLU A 3 1.74 21.76 9.30
N ASP A 4 2.91 21.37 9.78
CA ASP A 4 3.26 20.01 10.11
C ASP A 4 2.35 19.57 11.26
N VAL A 5 1.16 19.08 10.93
CA VAL A 5 0.20 18.57 11.90
C VAL A 5 0.65 17.17 12.29
N GLY A 6 1.38 17.15 13.35
CA GLY A 6 2.14 16.09 13.93
C GLY A 6 1.48 14.72 14.01
N GLY A 7 2.31 13.72 13.90
CA GLY A 7 2.05 12.40 14.44
C GLY A 7 2.14 11.23 13.49
N GLY A 8 2.88 11.35 12.45
CA GLY A 8 3.28 10.20 11.64
C GLY A 8 4.43 10.63 10.76
N ASP A 9 5.56 9.97 10.83
CA ASP A 9 6.77 10.27 10.06
C ASP A 9 6.48 10.32 8.53
N GLY A 10 5.91 11.45 8.06
CA GLY A 10 5.74 11.70 6.64
C GLY A 10 4.59 10.96 5.94
N LEU A 11 3.61 10.45 6.67
CA LEU A 11 2.41 9.84 6.08
C LEU A 11 1.45 10.93 5.55
N VAL A 12 1.37 11.05 4.24
CA VAL A 12 0.40 11.91 3.56
C VAL A 12 -0.53 11.01 2.75
N VAL A 13 -1.80 10.96 3.13
CA VAL A 13 -2.84 10.21 2.42
C VAL A 13 -3.78 11.19 1.72
N GLU A 14 -3.98 10.98 0.44
CA GLU A 14 -4.94 11.74 -0.36
C GLU A 14 -6.14 10.86 -0.71
N LEU A 15 -7.34 11.35 -0.44
CA LEU A 15 -8.57 10.65 -0.76
C LEU A 15 -9.26 11.27 -1.98
N ASP A 16 -9.57 10.42 -2.94
CA ASP A 16 -10.47 10.76 -4.04
C ASP A 16 -11.88 10.25 -3.72
N LEU A 17 -12.74 11.14 -3.26
CA LEU A 17 -14.11 10.81 -2.90
C LEU A 17 -15.01 10.56 -4.13
N ALA A 18 -14.56 10.92 -5.33
CA ALA A 18 -15.23 10.62 -6.59
C ALA A 18 -14.84 9.24 -7.16
N SER A 19 -13.81 8.61 -6.60
CA SER A 19 -13.37 7.28 -7.00
C SER A 19 -14.40 6.20 -6.63
N SER A 20 -14.48 5.16 -7.46
CA SER A 20 -15.24 3.94 -7.14
C SER A 20 -14.59 3.11 -6.02
N VAL A 21 -13.34 3.38 -5.68
CA VAL A 21 -12.63 2.72 -4.58
C VAL A 21 -13.06 3.36 -3.25
N PRO A 22 -13.58 2.59 -2.30
CA PRO A 22 -14.00 3.12 -1.01
C PRO A 22 -12.86 3.83 -0.26
N PRO A 23 -13.15 4.89 0.52
CA PRO A 23 -12.10 5.62 1.25
C PRO A 23 -11.23 4.76 2.17
N PHE A 24 -11.78 3.77 2.88
CA PHE A 24 -11.00 2.88 3.73
C PHE A 24 -10.00 2.06 2.92
N GLU A 25 -10.36 1.65 1.72
CA GLU A 25 -9.49 0.89 0.83
C GLU A 25 -8.37 1.78 0.26
N GLN A 26 -8.67 3.04 -0.07
CA GLN A 26 -7.65 4.01 -0.49
C GLN A 26 -6.61 4.25 0.61
N ILE A 27 -7.04 4.36 1.86
CA ILE A 27 -6.14 4.49 3.02
C ILE A 27 -5.26 3.24 3.13
N ARG A 28 -5.88 2.04 3.08
CA ARG A 28 -5.17 0.78 3.18
C ARG A 28 -4.09 0.64 2.10
N GLN A 29 -4.44 0.92 0.86
CA GLN A 29 -3.52 0.83 -0.28
C GLN A 29 -2.35 1.80 -0.15
N GLN A 30 -2.61 3.05 0.24
CA GLN A 30 -1.58 4.06 0.38
C GLN A 30 -0.63 3.75 1.54
N VAL A 31 -1.14 3.36 2.70
CA VAL A 31 -0.30 2.95 3.84
C VAL A 31 0.56 1.74 3.48
N THR A 32 -0.02 0.73 2.86
CA THR A 32 0.73 -0.44 2.37
C THR A 32 1.81 -0.04 1.37
N GLY A 33 1.50 0.88 0.46
CA GLY A 33 2.45 1.42 -0.50
C GLY A 33 3.62 2.16 0.16
N TYR A 34 3.35 2.97 1.19
CA TYR A 34 4.41 3.66 1.96
C TYR A 34 5.33 2.69 2.70
N VAL A 35 4.78 1.62 3.27
CA VAL A 35 5.58 0.56 3.90
C VAL A 35 6.42 -0.18 2.85
N ALA A 36 5.84 -0.56 1.74
CA ALA A 36 6.53 -1.24 0.65
C ALA A 36 7.64 -0.38 0.02
N ALA A 37 7.44 0.94 -0.07
CA ALA A 37 8.45 1.88 -0.58
C ALA A 37 9.54 2.23 0.46
N GLY A 38 9.45 1.72 1.68
CA GLY A 38 10.39 2.00 2.76
C GLY A 38 10.27 3.41 3.35
N ARG A 39 9.17 4.12 3.07
CA ARG A 39 8.89 5.46 3.64
C ARG A 39 8.31 5.38 5.05
N LEU A 40 7.57 4.32 5.34
CA LEU A 40 7.15 3.96 6.69
C LEU A 40 7.90 2.70 7.10
N ARG A 41 8.84 2.86 8.02
CA ARG A 41 9.67 1.75 8.53
C ARG A 41 8.98 1.03 9.68
N THR A 42 9.42 -0.17 9.96
CA THR A 42 9.01 -0.93 11.15
C THR A 42 9.08 -0.06 12.40
N GLY A 43 8.01 -0.04 13.18
CA GLY A 43 7.91 0.77 14.39
C GLY A 43 7.47 2.22 14.15
N ALA A 44 7.39 2.69 12.90
CA ALA A 44 6.83 4.01 12.60
C ALA A 44 5.39 4.10 13.09
N ARG A 45 5.06 5.20 13.77
CA ARG A 45 3.74 5.42 14.36
C ARG A 45 2.79 5.99 13.32
N LEU A 46 1.60 5.41 13.20
CA LEU A 46 0.49 5.99 12.46
C LEU A 46 -0.29 6.99 13.32
N PRO A 47 -0.96 7.96 12.71
CA PRO A 47 -1.86 8.87 13.45
C PRO A 47 -2.93 8.08 14.20
N THR A 48 -3.46 8.65 15.30
CA THR A 48 -4.64 8.08 15.95
C THR A 48 -5.83 8.11 15.00
N ILE A 49 -6.78 7.19 15.19
CA ILE A 49 -7.99 7.12 14.35
C ILE A 49 -8.70 8.48 14.31
N ARG A 50 -8.85 9.15 15.47
CA ARG A 50 -9.52 10.46 15.56
C ARG A 50 -8.76 11.56 14.82
N ALA A 51 -7.45 11.65 15.04
CA ALA A 51 -6.62 12.65 14.39
C ALA A 51 -6.62 12.45 12.87
N PHE A 52 -6.43 11.22 12.42
CA PHE A 52 -6.38 10.92 10.99
C PHE A 52 -7.73 11.15 10.29
N ALA A 53 -8.83 10.78 10.93
CA ALA A 53 -10.17 11.06 10.42
C ALA A 53 -10.45 12.56 10.31
N ALA A 54 -10.03 13.35 11.31
CA ALA A 54 -10.14 14.80 11.27
C ALA A 54 -9.30 15.42 10.14
N ASP A 55 -8.07 14.97 9.97
CA ASP A 55 -7.17 15.45 8.92
C ASP A 55 -7.69 15.13 7.51
N LEU A 56 -8.30 13.96 7.34
CA LEU A 56 -8.87 13.52 6.06
C LEU A 56 -10.31 14.01 5.83
N GLY A 57 -10.96 14.58 6.83
CA GLY A 57 -12.34 15.05 6.74
C GLY A 57 -13.36 13.91 6.55
N ILE A 58 -13.13 12.75 7.15
CA ILE A 58 -13.98 11.56 7.05
C ILE A 58 -14.40 11.03 8.43
N ALA A 59 -15.35 10.11 8.45
CA ALA A 59 -15.80 9.49 9.69
C ALA A 59 -14.70 8.62 10.33
N PRO A 60 -14.53 8.66 11.67
CA PRO A 60 -13.56 7.83 12.38
C PRO A 60 -13.71 6.32 12.10
N GLY A 61 -14.94 5.84 11.90
CA GLY A 61 -15.21 4.45 11.56
C GLY A 61 -14.56 3.98 10.26
N THR A 62 -14.41 4.86 9.29
CA THR A 62 -13.72 4.58 8.02
C THR A 62 -12.24 4.34 8.24
N VAL A 63 -11.58 5.18 9.03
CA VAL A 63 -10.17 5.00 9.42
C VAL A 63 -10.00 3.74 10.25
N ALA A 64 -10.90 3.50 11.23
CA ALA A 64 -10.88 2.31 12.05
C ALA A 64 -10.95 1.02 11.22
N ARG A 65 -11.80 1.01 10.18
CA ARG A 65 -11.88 -0.12 9.26
C ARG A 65 -10.57 -0.33 8.50
N ALA A 66 -9.99 0.73 7.94
CA ALA A 66 -8.70 0.65 7.26
C ALA A 66 -7.61 0.08 8.17
N TYR A 67 -7.53 0.54 9.41
CA TYR A 67 -6.54 0.06 10.39
C TYR A 67 -6.76 -1.40 10.77
N ARG A 68 -8.01 -1.85 10.94
CA ARG A 68 -8.30 -3.27 11.20
C ARG A 68 -7.86 -4.17 10.04
N GLU A 69 -8.08 -3.73 8.81
CA GLU A 69 -7.66 -4.50 7.63
C GLU A 69 -6.14 -4.52 7.48
N LEU A 70 -5.46 -3.40 7.76
CA LEU A 70 -3.99 -3.35 7.80
C LEU A 70 -3.42 -4.26 8.90
N GLU A 71 -4.06 -4.32 10.06
CA GLU A 71 -3.65 -5.20 11.16
C GLU A 71 -3.87 -6.67 10.81
N ALA A 72 -5.02 -7.00 10.23
CA ALA A 72 -5.30 -8.36 9.74
C ALA A 72 -4.31 -8.82 8.66
N ALA A 73 -3.83 -7.90 7.82
CA ALA A 73 -2.81 -8.17 6.80
C ALA A 73 -1.37 -8.21 7.37
N GLY A 74 -1.17 -7.92 8.65
CA GLY A 74 0.14 -7.91 9.29
C GLY A 74 1.00 -6.67 8.98
N VAL A 75 0.42 -5.64 8.37
CA VAL A 75 1.14 -4.40 8.01
C VAL A 75 1.36 -3.51 9.23
N VAL A 76 0.37 -3.46 10.12
CA VAL A 76 0.44 -2.68 11.35
C VAL A 76 0.07 -3.52 12.55
N VAL A 77 0.44 -3.06 13.73
CA VAL A 77 0.05 -3.63 15.01
C VAL A 77 -0.35 -2.52 15.97
N THR A 78 -1.43 -2.72 16.70
CA THR A 78 -1.88 -1.79 17.73
C THR A 78 -1.34 -2.22 19.09
N ARG A 79 -0.64 -1.32 19.77
CA ARG A 79 -0.07 -1.54 21.09
C ARG A 79 -0.66 -0.57 22.11
N ARG A 80 -0.88 -1.03 23.31
CA ARG A 80 -1.59 -0.31 24.39
C ARG A 80 -1.04 1.09 24.68
N ARG A 81 0.29 1.29 24.63
CA ARG A 81 0.93 2.57 24.99
C ARG A 81 1.47 3.33 23.81
N THR A 82 1.74 2.63 22.71
CA THR A 82 2.39 3.21 21.53
C THR A 82 1.40 3.56 20.43
N GLY A 83 0.17 3.03 20.50
CA GLY A 83 -0.84 3.17 19.45
C GLY A 83 -0.57 2.22 18.27
N THR A 84 -0.98 2.62 17.09
CA THR A 84 -0.80 1.83 15.86
C THR A 84 0.56 2.14 15.25
N VAL A 85 1.36 1.11 15.05
CA VAL A 85 2.72 1.20 14.49
C VAL A 85 2.89 0.19 13.35
N VAL A 86 3.82 0.44 12.45
CA VAL A 86 4.19 -0.52 11.41
C VAL A 86 4.77 -1.77 12.05
N ALA A 87 4.22 -2.94 11.70
CA ALA A 87 4.62 -4.21 12.29
C ALA A 87 6.01 -4.65 11.81
N ALA A 88 6.69 -5.41 12.65
CA ALA A 88 7.92 -6.08 12.24
C ALA A 88 7.62 -7.13 11.15
N GLY A 89 8.42 -7.15 10.08
CA GLY A 89 8.20 -8.04 8.94
C GLY A 89 7.09 -7.60 7.98
N ALA A 90 6.54 -6.41 8.15
CA ALA A 90 5.59 -5.83 7.20
C ALA A 90 6.24 -5.45 5.86
N GLU A 91 7.54 -5.27 5.85
CA GLU A 91 8.30 -5.05 4.61
C GLU A 91 8.29 -6.32 3.76
N PRO A 92 8.08 -6.21 2.44
CA PRO A 92 8.09 -7.36 1.56
C PRO A 92 9.42 -8.12 1.65
N VAL A 93 9.35 -9.43 1.72
CA VAL A 93 10.56 -10.31 1.70
C VAL A 93 11.31 -10.12 0.38
N ASP A 94 10.60 -9.83 -0.69
CA ASP A 94 11.17 -9.43 -1.97
C ASP A 94 10.98 -7.92 -2.20
N ASP A 95 12.05 -7.16 -2.04
CA ASP A 95 12.09 -5.71 -2.26
C ASP A 95 12.21 -5.33 -3.75
N ALA A 96 12.30 -6.29 -4.66
CA ALA A 96 12.51 -6.02 -6.08
C ALA A 96 11.46 -5.10 -6.71
N PRO A 97 10.14 -5.29 -6.48
CA PRO A 97 9.13 -4.37 -7.00
C PRO A 97 9.27 -2.96 -6.44
N ALA A 98 9.49 -2.83 -5.13
CA ALA A 98 9.64 -1.53 -4.49
C ALA A 98 10.91 -0.81 -4.96
N ARG A 99 12.00 -1.55 -5.13
CA ARG A 99 13.25 -1.02 -5.72
C ARG A 99 13.02 -0.54 -7.14
N ALA A 100 12.35 -1.32 -7.98
CA ALA A 100 12.02 -0.94 -9.35
C ALA A 100 11.17 0.33 -9.41
N VAL A 101 10.22 0.50 -8.51
CA VAL A 101 9.42 1.73 -8.40
C VAL A 101 10.30 2.92 -8.01
N ARG A 102 11.19 2.78 -7.04
CA ARG A 102 12.13 3.86 -6.67
C ARG A 102 13.04 4.26 -7.83
N GLU A 103 13.57 3.29 -8.55
CA GLU A 103 14.42 3.51 -9.74
C GLU A 103 13.63 4.21 -10.84
N PHE A 104 12.40 3.79 -11.10
CA PHE A 104 11.51 4.43 -12.07
C PHE A 104 11.23 5.89 -11.70
N VAL A 105 10.85 6.16 -10.45
CA VAL A 105 10.57 7.54 -9.98
C VAL A 105 11.81 8.43 -10.13
N ALA A 106 12.97 7.92 -9.75
CA ALA A 106 14.23 8.66 -9.93
C ALA A 106 14.53 8.95 -11.40
N ALA A 107 14.31 7.98 -12.28
CA ALA A 107 14.49 8.16 -13.73
C ALA A 107 13.49 9.16 -14.31
N ALA A 108 12.22 9.08 -13.93
CA ALA A 108 11.17 10.00 -14.36
C ALA A 108 11.50 11.45 -13.99
N ARG A 109 11.93 11.67 -12.75
CA ARG A 109 12.34 13.00 -12.26
C ARG A 109 13.57 13.54 -12.99
N ARG A 110 14.58 12.71 -13.24
CA ARG A 110 15.75 13.11 -14.05
C ARG A 110 15.36 13.47 -15.48
N GLY A 111 14.36 12.78 -16.05
CA GLY A 111 13.80 13.05 -17.37
C GLY A 111 12.84 14.23 -17.41
N GLY A 112 12.58 14.90 -16.28
CA GLY A 112 11.68 16.06 -16.21
C GLY A 112 10.20 15.71 -16.32
N LEU A 113 9.80 14.45 -16.11
CA LEU A 113 8.40 14.05 -16.10
C LEU A 113 7.70 14.57 -14.85
N SER A 114 6.46 15.05 -15.04
CA SER A 114 5.56 15.32 -13.92
C SER A 114 5.12 14.01 -13.27
N ASP A 115 4.62 14.08 -12.03
CA ASP A 115 4.07 12.90 -11.34
C ASP A 115 2.87 12.32 -12.13
N GLU A 116 2.06 13.18 -12.75
CA GLU A 116 0.93 12.77 -13.60
C GLU A 116 1.40 11.98 -14.84
N ASP A 117 2.41 12.48 -15.54
CA ASP A 117 2.98 11.80 -16.70
C ASP A 117 3.63 10.47 -16.31
N ALA A 118 4.33 10.42 -15.19
CA ALA A 118 4.91 9.20 -14.66
C ALA A 118 3.82 8.14 -14.33
N LEU A 119 2.72 8.56 -13.72
CA LEU A 119 1.58 7.68 -13.47
C LEU A 119 0.92 7.21 -14.78
N ALA A 120 0.80 8.08 -15.78
CA ALA A 120 0.27 7.73 -17.10
C ALA A 120 1.11 6.65 -17.78
N LEU A 121 2.44 6.76 -17.68
CA LEU A 121 3.35 5.74 -18.21
C LEU A 121 3.15 4.37 -17.53
N VAL A 122 3.04 4.37 -16.22
CA VAL A 122 2.79 3.11 -15.46
C VAL A 122 1.45 2.51 -15.84
N ARG A 123 0.40 3.31 -15.92
CA ARG A 123 -0.93 2.84 -16.35
C ARG A 123 -0.89 2.24 -17.76
N GLY A 124 -0.20 2.90 -18.70
CA GLY A 124 -0.02 2.40 -20.07
C GLY A 124 0.70 1.05 -20.09
N ALA A 125 1.79 0.94 -19.33
CA ALA A 125 2.54 -0.31 -19.22
C ALA A 125 1.69 -1.46 -18.64
N LEU A 126 0.89 -1.19 -17.62
CA LEU A 126 0.00 -2.18 -17.02
C LEU A 126 -1.07 -2.66 -18.00
N GLN A 127 -1.60 -1.77 -18.85
CA GLN A 127 -2.59 -2.15 -19.87
C GLN A 127 -1.97 -3.03 -20.96
N THR A 128 -0.74 -2.72 -21.36
CA THR A 128 -0.01 -3.49 -22.39
C THR A 128 0.43 -4.86 -21.86
N SER A 129 0.74 -4.95 -20.58
CA SER A 129 1.17 -6.20 -19.92
C SER A 129 0.03 -7.08 -19.46
N ARG A 130 -1.22 -6.64 -19.63
CA ARG A 130 -2.38 -7.44 -19.23
C ARG A 130 -2.55 -8.61 -20.20
N PRO A 131 -2.55 -9.87 -19.72
CA PRO A 131 -2.86 -11.00 -20.57
C PRO A 131 -4.27 -10.82 -21.19
N PRO A 132 -4.49 -11.27 -22.44
CA PRO A 132 -5.80 -11.15 -23.08
C PRO A 132 -6.88 -11.76 -22.19
N ALA A 133 -7.99 -11.04 -22.05
CA ALA A 133 -9.14 -11.53 -21.30
C ALA A 133 -9.61 -12.84 -21.92
N GLY A 134 -9.46 -13.95 -21.20
CA GLY A 134 -9.80 -15.30 -21.68
C GLY A 134 -8.65 -16.31 -21.67
N ALA A 135 -7.43 -15.91 -21.29
CA ALA A 135 -6.41 -16.91 -21.02
C ALA A 135 -6.83 -17.73 -19.77
N PRO A 136 -7.01 -19.06 -19.87
CA PRO A 136 -7.34 -19.86 -18.70
C PRO A 136 -6.23 -19.69 -17.66
N ALA A 137 -6.63 -19.47 -16.41
CA ALA A 137 -5.71 -19.57 -15.30
C ALA A 137 -4.97 -20.90 -15.47
N ARG A 138 -3.63 -20.85 -15.56
CA ARG A 138 -2.86 -22.07 -15.49
C ARG A 138 -3.12 -22.67 -14.11
N GLU A 139 -4.05 -23.61 -14.08
CA GLU A 139 -4.13 -24.54 -12.96
C GLU A 139 -2.73 -25.08 -12.76
N LYS A 140 -2.14 -24.75 -11.64
CA LYS A 140 -1.01 -25.51 -11.14
C LYS A 140 -1.57 -26.88 -10.85
N GLU A 141 -1.55 -27.73 -11.85
CA GLU A 141 -1.72 -29.17 -11.69
C GLU A 141 -0.57 -29.60 -10.80
N ALA A 142 -0.84 -29.62 -9.50
CA ALA A 142 0.00 -30.28 -8.55
C ALA A 142 -0.15 -31.78 -8.85
N ALA A 143 0.69 -32.30 -9.71
CA ALA A 143 0.85 -33.72 -9.89
C ALA A 143 1.39 -34.27 -8.57
N TRP A 144 0.47 -34.72 -7.72
CA TRP A 144 0.79 -35.53 -6.56
C TRP A 144 1.23 -36.90 -7.08
N PRO A 145 2.46 -37.40 -6.75
CA PRO A 145 2.86 -38.70 -7.17
C PRO A 145 1.96 -39.77 -6.50
N PRO A 146 1.51 -40.79 -7.26
CA PRO A 146 0.74 -41.87 -6.67
C PRO A 146 1.58 -42.62 -5.65
N ARG A 147 1.04 -42.81 -4.46
CA ARG A 147 1.64 -43.70 -3.47
C ARG A 147 1.60 -45.14 -4.04
N SER A 148 2.78 -45.69 -4.32
CA SER A 148 2.90 -47.12 -4.56
C SER A 148 2.61 -47.84 -3.25
N GLY A 149 1.45 -48.49 -3.19
CA GLY A 149 1.15 -49.46 -2.16
C GLY A 149 1.72 -50.82 -2.56
N SER A 150 2.44 -51.41 -1.65
CA SER A 150 2.62 -52.90 -1.56
C SER A 150 2.05 -53.34 -0.25
#